data_a66c794b0cd23febb1e14785e6554db7
#
_entry.id   a66c794b0cd23febb1e14785e6554db7
#
_cell.length_a   1.000
_cell.length_b   1.000
_cell.length_c   1.000
_cell.angle_alpha   90.00
_cell.angle_beta   90.00
_cell.angle_gamma   90.00
#
_symmetry.space_group_name_H-M   'P 1'
#
loop_
_entity.id
_entity.type
_entity.pdbx_description
1 polymer ?
#
loop_
_entity_poly.entity_id
_entity_poly.type
_entity_poly.pdbx_seq_one_letter_code
_entity_poly.pdbx_strand_id
1 'polypeptide(L)'
;MRPGFVPPSQIRTSFSAAMSAMYRDEVPAYATLLDLVARVNDAVLAVERELKARLEATDNLERISEERHGAIRLGTAAELAMMRRAFAVMGMYPVGYYDLSTAGVPVHSTAFRPVGAEELKRNPFRVFTSLLRLDLIADEGLRDEAARILAERRIFTTEAIALTEQAERDGGLVKADADRFVAEVLETFRWHDRANVDAEMYHRLHAAHRLVADVVSFRGPHINHLTPRTLDIDRVQALMPEYGITPKAVVEGPPTRSCPILLRQTSFKALEENVSFQNGRDGWQIGSHTARFGEIEQRGVALTPKGRGLYDRLLNETRKVVRPATDGSNADAYEAALARAFEVFPDDWSAIRATGLGYFSYSLTNKGKIATITDMLSRAIRAGRIHVRLGVIPLGNISEIVLDRRQIPALPMDAPPSTKSVCPVMKAASSDNRNAIAAAISSGLPKRPIGTPAR
;
A
#
# COMPACT_ATOMS: atom_id res chain seq x y z
N MET A 1 2.86 -5.80 -28.36
CA MET A 1 1.99 -4.60 -28.41
C MET A 1 1.92 -4.16 -29.86
N ARG A 2 0.74 -3.83 -30.38
CA ARG A 2 0.62 -3.29 -31.74
C ARG A 2 1.29 -1.91 -31.79
N PRO A 3 1.97 -1.53 -32.89
CA PRO A 3 2.51 -0.19 -33.06
C PRO A 3 1.39 0.86 -32.93
N GLY A 4 1.64 1.92 -32.13
CA GLY A 4 0.69 3.02 -31.90
C GLY A 4 -0.13 2.96 -30.61
N PHE A 5 -0.14 1.84 -29.89
CA PHE A 5 -0.79 1.77 -28.58
C PHE A 5 0.11 2.29 -27.44
N VAL A 6 -0.52 3.00 -26.49
CA VAL A 6 0.14 3.48 -25.28
C VAL A 6 0.41 2.29 -24.35
N PRO A 7 1.64 2.15 -23.81
CA PRO A 7 1.94 1.11 -22.83
C PRO A 7 1.03 1.22 -21.58
N PRO A 8 0.52 0.11 -21.02
CA PRO A 8 -0.30 0.12 -19.79
C PRO A 8 0.36 0.86 -18.62
N SER A 9 1.69 0.75 -18.46
CA SER A 9 2.44 1.48 -17.44
C SER A 9 2.40 2.99 -17.63
N GLN A 10 2.35 3.48 -18.87
CA GLN A 10 2.24 4.91 -19.14
C GLN A 10 0.82 5.40 -18.84
N ILE A 11 -0.22 4.63 -19.19
CA ILE A 11 -1.61 4.95 -18.83
C ILE A 11 -1.74 4.99 -17.31
N ARG A 12 -1.16 4.03 -16.58
CA ARG A 12 -1.11 4.00 -15.10
C ARG A 12 -0.41 5.23 -14.52
N THR A 13 0.68 5.67 -15.14
CA THR A 13 1.40 6.88 -14.70
C THR A 13 0.56 8.13 -14.90
N SER A 14 -0.10 8.26 -16.04
CA SER A 14 -1.02 9.38 -16.29
C SER A 14 -2.20 9.35 -15.31
N PHE A 15 -2.75 8.17 -15.03
CA PHE A 15 -3.84 8.01 -14.07
C PHE A 15 -3.42 8.37 -12.64
N SER A 16 -2.27 7.89 -12.16
CA SER A 16 -1.80 8.21 -10.81
C SER A 16 -1.49 9.70 -10.65
N ALA A 17 -0.94 10.35 -11.68
CA ALA A 17 -0.70 11.79 -11.67
C ALA A 17 -2.02 12.60 -11.67
N ALA A 18 -2.99 12.21 -12.49
CA ALA A 18 -4.31 12.83 -12.50
C ALA A 18 -5.07 12.64 -11.18
N MET A 19 -4.95 11.45 -10.55
CA MET A 19 -5.50 11.15 -9.23
C MET A 19 -4.88 12.06 -8.15
N SER A 20 -3.56 12.21 -8.16
CA SER A 20 -2.84 13.10 -7.25
C SER A 20 -3.31 14.55 -7.40
N ALA A 21 -3.37 15.05 -8.62
CA ALA A 21 -3.83 16.41 -8.90
C ALA A 21 -5.27 16.63 -8.39
N MET A 22 -6.19 15.73 -8.77
CA MET A 22 -7.58 15.78 -8.31
C MET A 22 -7.68 15.81 -6.78
N TYR A 23 -6.95 14.94 -6.10
CA TYR A 23 -7.05 14.82 -4.64
C TYR A 23 -6.45 16.03 -3.90
N ARG A 24 -5.41 16.65 -4.44
CA ARG A 24 -4.86 17.92 -3.93
C ARG A 24 -5.87 19.06 -4.02
N ASP A 25 -6.58 19.14 -5.16
CA ASP A 25 -7.58 20.18 -5.38
C ASP A 25 -8.80 19.99 -4.48
N GLU A 26 -9.24 18.74 -4.29
CA GLU A 26 -10.41 18.41 -3.47
C GLU A 26 -10.12 18.42 -1.96
N VAL A 27 -8.87 18.19 -1.54
CA VAL A 27 -8.43 18.06 -0.14
C VAL A 27 -7.21 18.93 0.12
N PRO A 28 -7.38 20.24 0.40
CA PRO A 28 -6.25 21.17 0.60
C PRO A 28 -5.26 20.74 1.69
N ALA A 29 -5.74 20.10 2.77
CA ALA A 29 -4.88 19.55 3.82
C ALA A 29 -3.94 18.46 3.28
N TYR A 30 -4.34 17.74 2.23
CA TYR A 30 -3.47 16.76 1.58
C TYR A 30 -2.38 17.42 0.75
N ALA A 31 -2.67 18.53 0.05
CA ALA A 31 -1.65 19.31 -0.63
C ALA A 31 -0.57 19.80 0.35
N THR A 32 -1.00 20.34 1.50
CA THR A 32 -0.10 20.76 2.58
C THR A 32 0.73 19.58 3.13
N LEU A 33 0.13 18.39 3.28
CA LEU A 33 0.84 17.19 3.71
C LEU A 33 1.93 16.79 2.71
N LEU A 34 1.66 16.85 1.40
CA LEU A 34 2.65 16.54 0.36
C LEU A 34 3.84 17.49 0.42
N ASP A 35 3.60 18.80 0.60
CA ASP A 35 4.67 19.78 0.73
C ASP A 35 5.52 19.54 1.97
N LEU A 36 4.90 19.17 3.09
CA LEU A 36 5.61 18.81 4.32
C LEU A 36 6.46 17.54 4.11
N VAL A 37 5.90 16.50 3.48
CA VAL A 37 6.62 15.26 3.16
C VAL A 37 7.81 15.54 2.27
N ALA A 38 7.67 16.36 1.23
CA ALA A 38 8.76 16.72 0.33
C ALA A 38 9.89 17.42 1.10
N ARG A 39 9.57 18.42 1.93
CA ARG A 39 10.57 19.14 2.77
C ARG A 39 11.29 18.23 3.73
N VAL A 40 10.59 17.30 4.39
CA VAL A 40 11.22 16.34 5.31
C VAL A 40 12.11 15.37 4.54
N ASN A 41 11.67 14.86 3.41
CA ASN A 41 12.47 13.97 2.57
C ASN A 41 13.75 14.66 2.08
N ASP A 42 13.65 15.89 1.61
CA ASP A 42 14.80 16.69 1.16
C ASP A 42 15.79 16.93 2.31
N ALA A 43 15.30 17.26 3.50
CA ALA A 43 16.14 17.47 4.67
C ALA A 43 16.89 16.19 5.08
N VAL A 44 16.23 15.02 5.05
CA VAL A 44 16.86 13.72 5.32
C VAL A 44 17.94 13.42 4.27
N LEU A 45 17.63 13.62 2.99
CA LEU A 45 18.56 13.34 1.88
C LEU A 45 19.79 14.29 1.85
N ALA A 46 19.65 15.49 2.39
CA ALA A 46 20.75 16.44 2.52
C ALA A 46 21.80 15.97 3.54
N VAL A 47 21.37 15.26 4.59
CA VAL A 47 22.22 14.78 5.68
C VAL A 47 22.66 13.34 5.43
N GLU A 48 21.75 12.46 5.05
CA GLU A 48 21.94 11.01 4.89
C GLU A 48 22.52 10.65 3.50
N ARG A 49 23.78 10.98 3.26
CA ARG A 49 24.43 10.77 1.94
C ARG A 49 24.46 9.31 1.49
N GLU A 50 24.64 8.36 2.42
CA GLU A 50 24.62 6.93 2.10
C GLU A 50 23.22 6.45 1.72
N LEU A 51 22.19 6.92 2.42
CA LEU A 51 20.80 6.65 2.08
C LEU A 51 20.48 7.19 0.68
N LYS A 52 20.87 8.43 0.40
CA LYS A 52 20.71 9.05 -0.92
C LYS A 52 21.35 8.21 -2.02
N ALA A 53 22.64 7.86 -1.88
CA ALA A 53 23.36 7.05 -2.85
C ALA A 53 22.74 5.66 -3.04
N ARG A 54 22.20 5.06 -1.98
CA ARG A 54 21.48 3.77 -2.05
C ARG A 54 20.16 3.89 -2.80
N LEU A 55 19.41 4.95 -2.56
CA LEU A 55 18.14 5.20 -3.27
C LEU A 55 18.38 5.48 -4.76
N GLU A 56 19.41 6.27 -5.09
CA GLU A 56 19.83 6.51 -6.47
C GLU A 56 20.24 5.22 -7.20
N ALA A 57 20.91 4.31 -6.49
CA ALA A 57 21.36 3.04 -7.07
C ALA A 57 20.24 2.00 -7.24
N THR A 58 19.24 2.05 -6.38
CA THR A 58 18.22 0.96 -6.33
C THR A 58 16.93 1.32 -7.01
N ASP A 59 16.57 2.64 -7.11
CA ASP A 59 15.25 2.84 -7.58
C ASP A 59 14.80 4.21 -7.98
N ASN A 60 14.74 5.20 -7.34
CA ASN A 60 13.70 6.16 -7.63
C ASN A 60 13.73 7.36 -6.70
N LEU A 61 14.87 7.98 -6.62
CA LEU A 61 14.93 9.24 -5.89
C LEU A 61 13.91 10.25 -6.43
N GLU A 62 13.75 10.28 -7.76
CA GLU A 62 12.79 11.16 -8.46
C GLU A 62 11.32 10.89 -8.06
N ARG A 63 11.03 9.67 -7.60
CA ARG A 63 9.66 9.24 -7.28
C ARG A 63 9.43 9.02 -5.78
N ILE A 64 10.33 9.51 -4.93
CA ILE A 64 10.24 9.22 -3.50
C ILE A 64 9.02 9.87 -2.85
N SER A 65 8.62 11.03 -3.34
CA SER A 65 7.47 11.78 -2.84
C SER A 65 6.17 11.51 -3.62
N GLU A 66 6.20 10.62 -4.64
CA GLU A 66 4.96 10.22 -5.33
C GLU A 66 4.12 9.27 -4.48
N GLU A 67 2.82 9.31 -4.70
CA GLU A 67 1.88 8.41 -4.05
C GLU A 67 2.19 6.96 -4.36
N ARG A 68 2.17 6.14 -3.31
CA ARG A 68 2.40 4.70 -3.41
C ARG A 68 1.10 3.93 -3.56
N HIS A 69 0.05 4.41 -2.94
CA HIS A 69 -1.27 3.81 -3.04
C HIS A 69 -2.40 4.78 -2.74
N GLY A 70 -3.59 4.38 -3.17
CA GLY A 70 -4.86 4.94 -2.75
C GLY A 70 -5.82 3.84 -2.29
N ALA A 71 -6.96 4.23 -1.73
CA ALA A 71 -7.99 3.29 -1.31
C ALA A 71 -9.39 3.76 -1.69
N ILE A 72 -10.21 2.82 -2.18
CA ILE A 72 -11.62 3.03 -2.50
C ILE A 72 -12.49 1.91 -1.95
N ARG A 73 -13.79 2.19 -1.85
CA ARG A 73 -14.79 1.24 -1.37
C ARG A 73 -15.92 1.11 -2.37
N LEU A 74 -16.19 -0.11 -2.83
CA LEU A 74 -17.24 -0.46 -3.78
C LEU A 74 -18.43 -1.10 -3.06
N GLY A 75 -19.61 -0.95 -3.63
CA GLY A 75 -20.86 -1.48 -3.08
C GLY A 75 -21.25 -2.83 -3.64
N THR A 76 -20.94 -3.11 -4.92
CA THR A 76 -21.45 -4.29 -5.61
C THR A 76 -20.35 -5.09 -6.32
N ALA A 77 -20.62 -6.39 -6.51
CA ALA A 77 -19.74 -7.27 -7.30
C ALA A 77 -19.61 -6.80 -8.76
N ALA A 78 -20.66 -6.21 -9.33
CA ALA A 78 -20.62 -5.66 -10.69
C ALA A 78 -19.66 -4.46 -10.79
N GLU A 79 -19.67 -3.57 -9.79
CA GLU A 79 -18.71 -2.47 -9.69
C GLU A 79 -17.28 -2.99 -9.61
N LEU A 80 -17.02 -4.01 -8.78
CA LEU A 80 -15.70 -4.62 -8.66
C LEU A 80 -15.26 -5.29 -9.97
N ALA A 81 -16.17 -5.97 -10.66
CA ALA A 81 -15.88 -6.62 -11.94
C ALA A 81 -15.49 -5.58 -13.01
N MET A 82 -16.22 -4.47 -13.10
CA MET A 82 -15.89 -3.39 -14.04
C MET A 82 -14.58 -2.68 -13.64
N MET A 83 -14.37 -2.39 -12.37
CA MET A 83 -13.12 -1.81 -11.86
C MET A 83 -11.91 -2.69 -12.22
N ARG A 84 -12.02 -4.01 -12.08
CA ARG A 84 -10.99 -4.96 -12.49
C ARG A 84 -10.64 -4.84 -13.98
N ARG A 85 -11.66 -4.67 -14.85
CA ARG A 85 -11.47 -4.49 -16.28
C ARG A 85 -10.74 -3.17 -16.58
N ALA A 86 -11.21 -2.06 -15.99
CA ALA A 86 -10.58 -0.75 -16.15
C ALA A 86 -9.13 -0.75 -15.64
N PHE A 87 -8.85 -1.33 -14.48
CA PHE A 87 -7.49 -1.45 -13.97
C PHE A 87 -6.59 -2.34 -14.83
N ALA A 88 -7.13 -3.36 -15.49
CA ALA A 88 -6.36 -4.21 -16.41
C ALA A 88 -5.82 -3.43 -17.62
N VAL A 89 -6.54 -2.42 -18.12
CA VAL A 89 -6.06 -1.50 -19.18
C VAL A 89 -4.79 -0.77 -18.74
N MET A 90 -4.65 -0.48 -17.45
CA MET A 90 -3.48 0.15 -16.84
C MET A 90 -2.42 -0.87 -16.38
N GLY A 91 -2.59 -2.16 -16.70
CA GLY A 91 -1.69 -3.23 -16.27
C GLY A 91 -1.70 -3.48 -14.75
N MET A 92 -2.83 -3.19 -14.10
CA MET A 92 -3.04 -3.41 -12.67
C MET A 92 -3.97 -4.61 -12.48
N TYR A 93 -3.52 -5.58 -11.68
CA TYR A 93 -4.23 -6.84 -11.44
C TYR A 93 -4.45 -7.05 -9.95
N PRO A 94 -5.50 -7.80 -9.54
CA PRO A 94 -5.78 -8.04 -8.13
C PRO A 94 -4.69 -8.91 -7.50
N VAL A 95 -4.18 -8.49 -6.36
CA VAL A 95 -3.14 -9.20 -5.61
C VAL A 95 -3.53 -9.27 -4.15
N GLY A 96 -3.64 -10.49 -3.64
CA GLY A 96 -4.08 -10.76 -2.29
C GLY A 96 -5.59 -10.67 -2.11
N TYR A 97 -6.04 -11.27 -1.04
CA TYR A 97 -7.42 -11.22 -0.55
C TYR A 97 -7.39 -11.00 0.96
N TYR A 98 -8.22 -10.10 1.43
CA TYR A 98 -8.27 -9.69 2.82
C TYR A 98 -9.71 -9.65 3.28
N ASP A 99 -10.08 -10.54 4.21
CA ASP A 99 -11.36 -10.48 4.90
C ASP A 99 -11.22 -9.62 6.15
N LEU A 100 -11.88 -8.47 6.15
CA LEU A 100 -11.81 -7.50 7.24
C LEU A 100 -12.95 -7.68 8.26
N SER A 101 -13.90 -8.57 7.97
CA SER A 101 -15.02 -8.85 8.85
C SER A 101 -14.58 -9.39 10.21
N THR A 102 -13.48 -10.13 10.24
CA THR A 102 -12.86 -10.62 11.48
C THR A 102 -12.32 -9.51 12.38
N ALA A 103 -12.11 -8.31 11.82
CA ALA A 103 -11.74 -7.10 12.56
C ALA A 103 -12.93 -6.16 12.80
N GLY A 104 -14.16 -6.64 12.55
CA GLY A 104 -15.39 -5.84 12.72
C GLY A 104 -15.66 -4.85 11.59
N VAL A 105 -14.95 -4.94 10.47
CA VAL A 105 -15.11 -4.05 9.32
C VAL A 105 -15.87 -4.79 8.21
N PRO A 106 -17.08 -4.34 7.80
CA PRO A 106 -17.96 -5.12 6.93
C PRO A 106 -17.55 -5.08 5.46
N VAL A 107 -16.29 -5.36 5.16
CA VAL A 107 -15.76 -5.41 3.79
C VAL A 107 -14.75 -6.55 3.64
N HIS A 108 -14.56 -6.98 2.41
CA HIS A 108 -13.38 -7.71 1.98
C HIS A 108 -12.64 -6.91 0.90
N SER A 109 -11.35 -7.13 0.76
CA SER A 109 -10.52 -6.25 -0.05
C SER A 109 -9.50 -7.00 -0.88
N THR A 110 -9.07 -6.37 -1.96
CA THR A 110 -7.88 -6.73 -2.73
C THR A 110 -7.06 -5.48 -3.04
N ALA A 111 -5.82 -5.65 -3.48
CA ALA A 111 -5.03 -4.55 -4.01
C ALA A 111 -4.84 -4.74 -5.52
N PHE A 112 -5.28 -3.78 -6.32
CA PHE A 112 -4.94 -3.74 -7.73
C PHE A 112 -3.59 -3.07 -7.92
N ARG A 113 -2.64 -3.76 -8.55
CA ARG A 113 -1.30 -3.24 -8.79
C ARG A 113 -0.62 -3.94 -9.97
N PRO A 114 0.46 -3.39 -10.53
CA PRO A 114 1.31 -4.12 -11.45
C PRO A 114 1.95 -5.35 -10.77
N VAL A 115 2.15 -6.43 -11.53
CA VAL A 115 2.63 -7.71 -10.98
C VAL A 115 4.09 -7.97 -11.35
N GLY A 116 4.52 -7.61 -12.55
CA GLY A 116 5.88 -7.86 -13.03
C GLY A 116 6.91 -6.92 -12.40
N ALA A 117 8.16 -7.38 -12.33
CA ALA A 117 9.30 -6.66 -11.78
C ALA A 117 9.50 -5.30 -12.42
N GLU A 118 9.61 -5.32 -13.73
CA GLU A 118 9.86 -4.11 -14.51
C GLU A 118 8.69 -3.13 -14.43
N GLU A 119 7.46 -3.64 -14.37
CA GLU A 119 6.27 -2.81 -14.24
C GLU A 119 6.18 -2.12 -12.87
N LEU A 120 6.53 -2.84 -11.79
CA LEU A 120 6.64 -2.28 -10.45
C LEU A 120 7.75 -1.22 -10.35
N LYS A 121 8.84 -1.43 -11.07
CA LYS A 121 9.94 -0.48 -11.12
C LYS A 121 9.56 0.80 -11.88
N ARG A 122 8.78 0.67 -12.96
CA ARG A 122 8.30 1.83 -13.74
C ARG A 122 7.31 2.69 -12.97
N ASN A 123 6.28 2.07 -12.41
CA ASN A 123 5.28 2.74 -11.58
C ASN A 123 4.61 1.73 -10.64
N PRO A 124 4.93 1.73 -9.33
CA PRO A 124 4.38 0.79 -8.36
C PRO A 124 3.00 1.18 -7.82
N PHE A 125 2.36 2.20 -8.35
CA PHE A 125 1.07 2.68 -7.87
C PHE A 125 0.06 1.54 -7.76
N ARG A 126 -0.71 1.55 -6.69
CA ARG A 126 -1.73 0.56 -6.39
C ARG A 126 -2.98 1.21 -5.81
N VAL A 127 -4.10 0.52 -5.95
CA VAL A 127 -5.36 0.92 -5.33
C VAL A 127 -5.90 -0.24 -4.50
N PHE A 128 -5.99 -0.04 -3.19
CA PHE A 128 -6.73 -0.93 -2.31
C PHE A 128 -8.21 -0.76 -2.58
N THR A 129 -8.86 -1.83 -2.97
CA THR A 129 -10.25 -1.83 -3.35
C THR A 129 -11.02 -2.76 -2.43
N SER A 130 -11.88 -2.17 -1.62
CA SER A 130 -12.77 -2.90 -0.71
C SER A 130 -14.14 -3.07 -1.34
N LEU A 131 -14.78 -4.20 -1.09
CA LEU A 131 -16.15 -4.49 -1.46
C LEU A 131 -16.99 -4.69 -0.20
N LEU A 132 -18.10 -3.96 -0.11
CA LEU A 132 -19.03 -4.02 1.02
C LEU A 132 -19.64 -5.41 1.17
N ARG A 133 -19.71 -5.88 2.40
CA ARG A 133 -20.37 -7.12 2.81
C ARG A 133 -21.75 -6.79 3.39
N LEU A 134 -22.75 -6.66 2.52
CA LEU A 134 -24.15 -6.39 2.93
C LEU A 134 -24.68 -7.47 3.86
N ASP A 135 -24.25 -8.71 3.68
CA ASP A 135 -24.64 -9.85 4.51
C ASP A 135 -24.23 -9.73 5.99
N LEU A 136 -23.38 -8.76 6.33
CA LEU A 136 -22.99 -8.45 7.71
C LEU A 136 -23.85 -7.36 8.37
N ILE A 137 -24.81 -6.77 7.64
CA ILE A 137 -25.80 -5.88 8.21
C ILE A 137 -26.85 -6.74 8.90
N ALA A 138 -26.98 -6.60 10.22
CA ALA A 138 -27.88 -7.44 11.02
C ALA A 138 -29.36 -7.18 10.74
N ASP A 139 -29.74 -5.92 10.51
CA ASP A 139 -31.08 -5.51 10.14
C ASP A 139 -31.37 -5.90 8.69
N GLU A 140 -32.27 -6.87 8.48
CA GLU A 140 -32.63 -7.37 7.15
C GLU A 140 -33.30 -6.31 6.27
N GLY A 141 -34.20 -5.50 6.85
CA GLY A 141 -34.85 -4.42 6.12
C GLY A 141 -33.86 -3.36 5.64
N LEU A 142 -32.93 -2.96 6.51
CA LEU A 142 -31.88 -2.03 6.16
C LEU A 142 -30.92 -2.62 5.10
N ARG A 143 -30.62 -3.91 5.20
CA ARG A 143 -29.79 -4.62 4.21
C ARG A 143 -30.43 -4.63 2.82
N ASP A 144 -31.72 -4.95 2.74
CA ASP A 144 -32.46 -4.99 1.48
C ASP A 144 -32.59 -3.59 0.86
N GLU A 145 -32.79 -2.58 1.69
CA GLU A 145 -32.86 -1.20 1.23
C GLU A 145 -31.50 -0.71 0.73
N ALA A 146 -30.41 -1.00 1.44
CA ALA A 146 -29.05 -0.72 1.00
C ALA A 146 -28.73 -1.42 -0.34
N ALA A 147 -29.13 -2.69 -0.49
CA ALA A 147 -28.97 -3.43 -1.73
C ALA A 147 -29.71 -2.78 -2.91
N ARG A 148 -30.95 -2.30 -2.68
CA ARG A 148 -31.75 -1.59 -3.69
C ARG A 148 -31.09 -0.27 -4.12
N ILE A 149 -30.63 0.54 -3.16
CA ILE A 149 -29.92 1.80 -3.44
C ILE A 149 -28.67 1.54 -4.28
N LEU A 150 -27.88 0.54 -3.92
CA LEU A 150 -26.67 0.18 -4.65
C LEU A 150 -26.95 -0.37 -6.06
N ALA A 151 -28.06 -1.06 -6.26
CA ALA A 151 -28.44 -1.60 -7.59
C ALA A 151 -28.77 -0.49 -8.59
N GLU A 152 -29.26 0.65 -8.12
CA GLU A 152 -29.58 1.82 -8.96
C GLU A 152 -28.34 2.66 -9.26
N ARG A 153 -27.26 2.52 -8.48
CA ARG A 153 -26.05 3.33 -8.57
C ARG A 153 -25.25 3.05 -9.86
N ARG A 154 -24.73 4.12 -10.47
CA ARG A 154 -23.83 4.05 -11.64
C ARG A 154 -22.58 4.84 -11.33
N ILE A 155 -21.47 4.13 -11.08
CA ILE A 155 -20.18 4.73 -10.67
C ILE A 155 -19.24 5.00 -11.84
N PHE A 156 -19.44 4.35 -12.98
CA PHE A 156 -18.64 4.54 -14.18
C PHE A 156 -19.42 5.37 -15.19
N THR A 157 -18.72 6.24 -15.89
CA THR A 157 -19.28 6.92 -17.05
C THR A 157 -19.48 5.92 -18.20
N THR A 158 -20.41 6.23 -19.09
CA THR A 158 -20.61 5.41 -20.31
C THR A 158 -19.34 5.31 -21.15
N GLU A 159 -18.60 6.41 -21.24
CA GLU A 159 -17.35 6.47 -21.99
C GLU A 159 -16.23 5.66 -21.34
N ALA A 160 -16.12 5.65 -20.00
CA ALA A 160 -15.16 4.77 -19.29
C ALA A 160 -15.40 3.30 -19.61
N ILE A 161 -16.65 2.88 -19.67
CA ILE A 161 -17.04 1.51 -20.05
C ILE A 161 -16.66 1.24 -21.52
N ALA A 162 -17.05 2.13 -22.43
CA ALA A 162 -16.81 1.98 -23.87
C ALA A 162 -15.30 1.90 -24.19
N LEU A 163 -14.48 2.77 -23.59
CA LEU A 163 -13.03 2.78 -23.79
C LEU A 163 -12.36 1.54 -23.16
N THR A 164 -12.88 1.02 -22.06
CA THR A 164 -12.42 -0.26 -21.48
C THR A 164 -12.70 -1.42 -22.45
N GLU A 165 -13.92 -1.48 -23.01
CA GLU A 165 -14.30 -2.49 -23.99
C GLU A 165 -13.50 -2.38 -25.30
N GLN A 166 -13.22 -1.15 -25.73
CA GLN A 166 -12.33 -0.91 -26.86
C GLN A 166 -10.92 -1.46 -26.58
N ALA A 167 -10.36 -1.15 -25.40
CA ALA A 167 -9.04 -1.65 -25.04
C ALA A 167 -8.95 -3.18 -25.00
N GLU A 168 -10.00 -3.83 -24.49
CA GLU A 168 -10.10 -5.29 -24.47
C GLU A 168 -10.19 -5.90 -25.87
N ARG A 169 -11.03 -5.33 -26.72
CA ARG A 169 -11.24 -5.80 -28.10
C ARG A 169 -10.00 -5.60 -28.97
N ASP A 170 -9.36 -4.42 -28.89
CA ASP A 170 -8.28 -4.01 -29.79
C ASP A 170 -6.90 -4.41 -29.27
N GLY A 171 -6.80 -4.73 -27.95
CA GLY A 171 -5.58 -5.09 -27.25
C GLY A 171 -4.77 -3.87 -26.76
N GLY A 172 -5.39 -2.69 -26.66
CA GLY A 172 -4.81 -1.45 -26.15
C GLY A 172 -5.53 -0.20 -26.66
N LEU A 173 -5.05 0.97 -26.24
CA LEU A 173 -5.59 2.27 -26.64
C LEU A 173 -4.50 3.12 -27.32
N VAL A 174 -4.89 3.88 -28.33
CA VAL A 174 -4.05 4.96 -28.89
C VAL A 174 -4.03 6.16 -27.94
N LYS A 175 -3.08 7.08 -28.14
CA LYS A 175 -2.82 8.19 -27.17
C LYS A 175 -4.09 9.00 -26.84
N ALA A 176 -4.86 9.40 -27.85
CA ALA A 176 -6.07 10.19 -27.64
C ALA A 176 -7.12 9.43 -26.80
N ASP A 177 -7.30 8.13 -27.08
CA ASP A 177 -8.26 7.30 -26.35
C ASP A 177 -7.75 6.96 -24.94
N ALA A 178 -6.44 6.80 -24.76
CA ALA A 178 -5.83 6.59 -23.46
C ALA A 178 -5.98 7.82 -22.55
N ASP A 179 -5.84 9.02 -23.10
CA ASP A 179 -6.04 10.26 -22.34
C ASP A 179 -7.51 10.43 -21.92
N ARG A 180 -8.45 10.17 -22.83
CA ARG A 180 -9.88 10.16 -22.51
C ARG A 180 -10.22 9.10 -21.49
N PHE A 181 -9.67 7.89 -21.64
CA PHE A 181 -9.85 6.80 -20.68
C PHE A 181 -9.42 7.21 -19.26
N VAL A 182 -8.25 7.85 -19.12
CA VAL A 182 -7.78 8.35 -17.82
C VAL A 182 -8.75 9.36 -17.23
N ALA A 183 -9.21 10.35 -18.01
CA ALA A 183 -10.14 11.36 -17.56
C ALA A 183 -11.48 10.75 -17.11
N GLU A 184 -12.03 9.82 -17.91
CA GLU A 184 -13.33 9.21 -17.64
C GLU A 184 -13.30 8.24 -16.44
N VAL A 185 -12.24 7.43 -16.32
CA VAL A 185 -12.08 6.55 -15.15
C VAL A 185 -11.84 7.36 -13.88
N LEU A 186 -11.18 8.52 -13.97
CA LEU A 186 -10.93 9.39 -12.83
C LEU A 186 -12.24 9.87 -12.19
N GLU A 187 -13.31 10.09 -12.96
CA GLU A 187 -14.62 10.51 -12.46
C GLU A 187 -15.20 9.55 -11.40
N THR A 188 -14.85 8.25 -11.49
CA THR A 188 -15.26 7.25 -10.48
C THR A 188 -14.66 7.54 -9.10
N PHE A 189 -13.57 8.30 -9.01
CA PHE A 189 -12.82 8.57 -7.79
C PHE A 189 -13.07 9.96 -7.20
N ARG A 190 -13.84 10.79 -7.89
CA ARG A 190 -14.17 12.15 -7.44
C ARG A 190 -15.11 12.15 -6.24
N TRP A 191 -14.97 13.17 -5.42
CA TRP A 191 -15.92 13.47 -4.37
C TRP A 191 -17.22 14.03 -4.94
N HIS A 192 -18.34 13.58 -4.39
CA HIS A 192 -19.67 14.10 -4.66
C HIS A 192 -20.32 14.47 -3.34
N ASP A 193 -20.64 15.76 -3.18
CA ASP A 193 -21.23 16.32 -1.96
C ASP A 193 -22.74 16.05 -1.79
N ARG A 194 -23.37 15.42 -2.78
CA ARG A 194 -24.80 15.07 -2.75
C ARG A 194 -24.99 13.60 -2.47
N ALA A 195 -25.72 13.33 -1.39
CA ALA A 195 -26.10 11.97 -1.05
C ALA A 195 -27.28 11.49 -1.92
N ASN A 196 -27.32 10.18 -2.18
CA ASN A 196 -28.44 9.50 -2.84
C ASN A 196 -29.58 9.15 -1.89
N VAL A 197 -29.44 9.48 -0.60
CA VAL A 197 -30.35 9.16 0.48
C VAL A 197 -30.67 10.41 1.29
N ASP A 198 -31.76 10.36 2.06
CA ASP A 198 -32.05 11.38 3.06
C ASP A 198 -31.19 11.21 4.34
N ALA A 199 -31.29 12.18 5.23
CA ALA A 199 -30.50 12.19 6.47
C ALA A 199 -30.89 11.04 7.41
N GLU A 200 -32.16 10.65 7.45
CA GLU A 200 -32.65 9.53 8.29
C GLU A 200 -32.04 8.20 7.84
N MET A 201 -32.09 7.91 6.55
CA MET A 201 -31.45 6.72 5.97
C MET A 201 -29.94 6.72 6.19
N TYR A 202 -29.27 7.86 5.97
CA TYR A 202 -27.85 7.99 6.26
C TYR A 202 -27.53 7.63 7.72
N HIS A 203 -28.28 8.16 8.70
CA HIS A 203 -28.07 7.85 10.11
C HIS A 203 -28.34 6.39 10.46
N ARG A 204 -29.33 5.75 9.85
CA ARG A 204 -29.58 4.29 10.01
C ARG A 204 -28.41 3.46 9.47
N LEU A 205 -27.91 3.79 8.29
CA LEU A 205 -26.73 3.14 7.70
C LEU A 205 -25.49 3.36 8.56
N HIS A 206 -25.29 4.59 9.06
CA HIS A 206 -24.17 4.95 9.91
C HIS A 206 -24.21 4.25 11.27
N ALA A 207 -25.40 4.09 11.85
CA ALA A 207 -25.59 3.34 13.10
C ALA A 207 -25.26 1.85 12.95
N ALA A 208 -25.55 1.26 11.78
CA ALA A 208 -25.12 -0.11 11.47
C ALA A 208 -23.58 -0.20 11.34
N HIS A 209 -22.98 0.66 10.56
CA HIS A 209 -21.55 0.85 10.48
C HIS A 209 -21.21 2.07 9.59
N ARG A 210 -20.26 2.93 10.02
CA ARG A 210 -19.88 4.13 9.25
C ARG A 210 -19.46 3.86 7.79
N LEU A 211 -18.83 2.70 7.50
CA LEU A 211 -18.46 2.32 6.13
C LEU A 211 -19.66 1.91 5.29
N VAL A 212 -20.74 1.42 5.90
CA VAL A 212 -21.99 1.15 5.19
C VAL A 212 -22.59 2.46 4.72
N ALA A 213 -22.65 3.47 5.59
CA ALA A 213 -23.11 4.81 5.21
C ALA A 213 -22.24 5.42 4.10
N ASP A 214 -20.91 5.34 4.24
CA ASP A 214 -19.95 5.83 3.24
C ASP A 214 -20.19 5.22 1.85
N VAL A 215 -20.38 3.90 1.78
CA VAL A 215 -20.52 3.20 0.49
C VAL A 215 -21.91 3.37 -0.11
N VAL A 216 -22.97 3.31 0.70
CA VAL A 216 -24.35 3.26 0.22
C VAL A 216 -24.91 4.64 -0.09
N SER A 217 -24.52 5.66 0.70
CA SER A 217 -25.18 6.95 0.65
C SER A 217 -24.76 7.86 -0.51
N PHE A 218 -23.66 7.57 -1.19
CA PHE A 218 -23.11 8.46 -2.21
C PHE A 218 -23.12 7.86 -3.61
N ARG A 219 -23.12 8.74 -4.61
CA ARG A 219 -23.18 8.39 -6.03
C ARG A 219 -22.03 7.50 -6.48
N GLY A 220 -20.83 7.72 -5.95
CA GLY A 220 -19.63 7.00 -6.34
C GLY A 220 -18.71 6.69 -5.16
N PRO A 221 -17.78 5.78 -5.37
CA PRO A 221 -16.74 5.47 -4.42
C PRO A 221 -15.62 6.50 -4.55
N HIS A 222 -15.72 7.64 -3.92
CA HIS A 222 -14.63 8.59 -3.89
C HIS A 222 -13.33 7.96 -3.35
N ILE A 223 -12.18 8.49 -3.76
CA ILE A 223 -10.90 8.07 -3.19
C ILE A 223 -10.84 8.51 -1.72
N ASN A 224 -10.63 7.56 -0.81
CA ASN A 224 -10.65 7.86 0.63
C ASN A 224 -9.34 8.47 1.12
N HIS A 225 -8.22 8.01 0.59
CA HIS A 225 -6.89 8.57 0.85
C HIS A 225 -5.91 8.25 -0.27
N LEU A 226 -4.89 9.07 -0.36
CA LEU A 226 -3.65 8.80 -1.07
C LEU A 226 -2.50 8.79 -0.06
N THR A 227 -1.43 8.05 -0.38
CA THR A 227 -0.33 7.80 0.55
C THR A 227 1.02 7.99 -0.15
N PRO A 228 1.70 9.13 0.05
CA PRO A 228 3.08 9.31 -0.32
C PRO A 228 4.03 8.59 0.65
N ARG A 229 5.26 8.42 0.22
CA ARG A 229 6.33 7.88 1.05
C ARG A 229 7.11 9.00 1.73
N THR A 230 7.36 8.83 3.03
CA THR A 230 8.33 9.65 3.77
C THR A 230 9.58 8.84 4.17
N LEU A 231 10.69 9.54 4.38
CA LEU A 231 11.93 8.98 4.93
C LEU A 231 11.99 9.09 6.45
N ASP A 232 11.21 10.01 7.03
CA ASP A 232 11.13 10.23 8.48
C ASP A 232 9.68 10.54 8.86
N ILE A 233 8.95 9.48 9.25
CA ILE A 233 7.53 9.58 9.56
C ILE A 233 7.29 10.30 10.89
N ASP A 234 8.18 10.12 11.85
CA ASP A 234 8.07 10.74 13.18
C ASP A 234 8.20 12.26 13.06
N ARG A 235 9.13 12.73 12.26
CA ARG A 235 9.31 14.14 11.99
C ARG A 235 8.13 14.74 11.24
N VAL A 236 7.58 14.06 10.24
CA VAL A 236 6.39 14.54 9.54
C VAL A 236 5.22 14.64 10.52
N GLN A 237 4.97 13.60 11.33
CA GLN A 237 3.88 13.62 12.32
C GLN A 237 4.03 14.75 13.32
N ALA A 238 5.24 14.97 13.85
CA ALA A 238 5.51 16.04 14.80
C ALA A 238 5.29 17.45 14.22
N LEU A 239 5.58 17.65 12.93
CA LEU A 239 5.43 18.93 12.24
C LEU A 239 4.00 19.18 11.72
N MET A 240 3.15 18.18 11.55
CA MET A 240 1.78 18.36 11.05
C MET A 240 1.00 19.49 11.74
N PRO A 241 1.02 19.63 13.09
CA PRO A 241 0.30 20.72 13.78
C PRO A 241 0.77 22.12 13.37
N GLU A 242 2.07 22.31 13.12
CA GLU A 242 2.64 23.58 12.69
C GLU A 242 2.12 24.01 11.30
N TYR A 243 1.69 23.02 10.51
CA TYR A 243 1.10 23.23 9.18
C TYR A 243 -0.44 23.23 9.19
N GLY A 244 -1.06 23.30 10.39
CA GLY A 244 -2.52 23.31 10.53
C GLY A 244 -3.19 21.97 10.27
N ILE A 245 -2.43 20.86 10.28
CA ILE A 245 -2.92 19.50 10.08
C ILE A 245 -2.95 18.77 11.41
N THR A 246 -4.10 18.20 11.79
CA THR A 246 -4.23 17.41 13.03
C THR A 246 -3.87 15.96 12.77
N PRO A 247 -2.73 15.44 13.28
CA PRO A 247 -2.34 14.05 13.07
C PRO A 247 -3.19 13.07 13.89
N LYS A 248 -3.13 11.78 13.55
CA LYS A 248 -3.51 10.69 14.47
C LYS A 248 -2.62 10.72 15.70
N ALA A 249 -3.12 10.09 16.75
CA ALA A 249 -2.45 10.08 18.06
C ALA A 249 -1.07 9.38 18.04
N VAL A 250 -0.93 8.31 17.26
CA VAL A 250 0.30 7.50 17.18
C VAL A 250 0.61 7.08 15.76
N VAL A 251 1.88 6.83 15.49
CA VAL A 251 2.33 6.14 14.27
C VAL A 251 2.06 4.65 14.42
N GLU A 252 1.36 4.07 13.45
CA GLU A 252 1.06 2.64 13.41
C GLU A 252 2.27 1.85 12.87
N GLY A 253 2.48 0.64 13.40
CA GLY A 253 3.56 -0.25 12.98
C GLY A 253 4.59 -0.52 14.08
N PRO A 254 5.84 -0.85 13.73
CA PRO A 254 6.91 -1.03 14.71
C PRO A 254 7.35 0.32 15.30
N PRO A 255 8.07 0.33 16.43
CA PRO A 255 8.66 1.57 16.95
C PRO A 255 9.71 2.13 15.99
N THR A 256 10.16 3.35 16.23
CA THR A 256 11.31 3.96 15.54
C THR A 256 12.54 3.10 15.71
N ARG A 257 13.30 2.88 14.62
CA ARG A 257 14.44 1.97 14.58
C ARG A 257 15.55 2.50 13.67
N SER A 258 16.81 2.20 14.03
CA SER A 258 17.96 2.46 13.17
C SER A 258 17.91 1.63 11.88
N CYS A 259 17.34 0.40 11.99
CA CYS A 259 17.08 -0.49 10.87
C CYS A 259 15.57 -0.64 10.67
N PRO A 260 14.90 0.22 9.88
CA PRO A 260 13.45 0.16 9.70
C PRO A 260 12.99 -1.18 9.14
N ILE A 261 11.90 -1.71 9.69
CA ILE A 261 11.30 -2.99 9.28
C ILE A 261 9.85 -2.77 8.85
N LEU A 262 9.43 -3.50 7.81
CA LEU A 262 8.08 -3.47 7.24
C LEU A 262 7.60 -2.05 6.91
N LEU A 263 6.54 -1.61 7.57
CA LEU A 263 5.81 -0.40 7.27
C LEU A 263 5.41 0.31 8.57
N ARG A 264 5.65 1.60 8.63
CA ARG A 264 5.06 2.52 9.60
C ARG A 264 4.12 3.47 8.86
N GLN A 265 2.96 3.71 9.42
CA GLN A 265 1.93 4.55 8.82
C GLN A 265 1.35 5.51 9.83
N THR A 266 1.00 6.70 9.37
CA THR A 266 0.17 7.65 10.08
C THR A 266 -0.65 8.46 9.09
N SER A 267 -1.62 9.22 9.58
CA SER A 267 -2.43 10.11 8.75
C SER A 267 -2.84 11.34 9.55
N PHE A 268 -3.35 12.34 8.89
CA PHE A 268 -4.17 13.32 9.59
C PHE A 268 -5.56 12.73 9.90
N LYS A 269 -6.26 13.31 10.89
CA LYS A 269 -7.62 12.92 11.22
C LYS A 269 -8.54 13.17 10.02
N ALA A 270 -9.43 12.22 9.75
CA ALA A 270 -10.36 12.35 8.64
C ALA A 270 -11.16 13.64 8.75
N LEU A 271 -11.34 14.29 7.59
CA LEU A 271 -12.01 15.58 7.48
C LEU A 271 -13.52 15.38 7.63
N GLU A 272 -14.15 16.34 8.30
CA GLU A 272 -15.59 16.49 8.30
C GLU A 272 -15.97 17.39 7.13
N GLU A 273 -16.70 16.83 6.17
CA GLU A 273 -17.05 17.48 4.92
C GLU A 273 -18.54 17.72 4.82
N ASN A 274 -18.92 18.89 4.32
CA ASN A 274 -20.33 19.20 4.10
C ASN A 274 -20.91 18.32 3.00
N VAL A 275 -22.08 17.76 3.27
CA VAL A 275 -22.85 16.97 2.31
C VAL A 275 -24.31 17.42 2.31
N SER A 276 -24.96 17.28 1.17
CA SER A 276 -26.37 17.57 0.99
C SER A 276 -27.17 16.27 0.93
N PHE A 277 -28.05 16.05 1.90
CA PHE A 277 -28.98 14.91 1.94
C PHE A 277 -30.30 15.30 1.26
N GLN A 278 -30.97 14.33 0.65
CA GLN A 278 -32.31 14.53 0.08
C GLN A 278 -33.31 14.92 1.16
N ASN A 279 -34.17 15.88 0.88
CA ASN A 279 -35.26 16.29 1.78
C ASN A 279 -36.54 16.47 0.96
N GLY A 280 -37.35 15.42 0.93
CA GLY A 280 -38.54 15.37 0.05
C GLY A 280 -38.16 15.25 -1.43
N ARG A 281 -39.07 15.67 -2.33
CA ARG A 281 -38.86 15.49 -3.78
C ARG A 281 -37.80 16.41 -4.38
N ASP A 282 -37.70 17.67 -3.91
CA ASP A 282 -36.85 18.68 -4.54
C ASP A 282 -35.98 19.47 -3.53
N GLY A 283 -36.02 19.10 -2.25
CA GLY A 283 -35.28 19.78 -1.18
C GLY A 283 -33.95 19.10 -0.86
N TRP A 284 -33.06 19.89 -0.27
CA TRP A 284 -31.77 19.43 0.26
C TRP A 284 -31.59 19.91 1.69
N GLN A 285 -31.05 19.04 2.52
CA GLN A 285 -30.65 19.34 3.90
C GLN A 285 -29.14 19.20 4.01
N ILE A 286 -28.47 20.23 4.52
CA ILE A 286 -27.02 20.21 4.76
C ILE A 286 -26.76 19.37 6.02
N GLY A 287 -25.77 18.50 5.92
CA GLY A 287 -25.19 17.73 7.01
C GLY A 287 -23.69 17.51 6.80
N SER A 288 -23.12 16.54 7.44
CA SER A 288 -21.69 16.23 7.32
C SER A 288 -21.42 14.74 7.13
N HIS A 289 -20.27 14.47 6.52
CA HIS A 289 -19.73 13.12 6.37
C HIS A 289 -18.21 13.14 6.59
N THR A 290 -17.69 12.07 7.21
CA THR A 290 -16.27 11.96 7.54
C THR A 290 -15.68 10.72 6.88
N ALA A 291 -14.94 10.91 5.78
CA ALA A 291 -14.36 9.78 5.04
C ALA A 291 -12.93 10.01 4.54
N ARG A 292 -12.56 11.23 4.12
CA ARG A 292 -11.30 11.49 3.44
C ARG A 292 -10.19 11.98 4.37
N PHE A 293 -8.98 11.48 4.13
CA PHE A 293 -7.78 11.83 4.91
C PHE A 293 -6.51 11.64 4.06
N GLY A 294 -5.40 12.24 4.46
CA GLY A 294 -4.08 11.94 3.89
C GLY A 294 -3.32 11.00 4.77
N GLU A 295 -2.80 9.94 4.21
CA GLU A 295 -1.93 8.98 4.90
C GLU A 295 -0.49 9.16 4.42
N ILE A 296 0.49 8.83 5.24
CA ILE A 296 1.90 8.73 4.88
C ILE A 296 2.45 7.39 5.33
N GLU A 297 3.46 6.89 4.60
CA GLU A 297 4.13 5.64 4.95
C GLU A 297 5.66 5.78 4.95
N GLN A 298 6.29 5.16 5.94
CA GLN A 298 7.75 4.93 5.96
C GLN A 298 8.01 3.45 5.79
N ARG A 299 8.90 3.09 4.87
CA ARG A 299 9.19 1.70 4.52
C ARG A 299 10.51 1.23 5.08
N GLY A 300 10.51 -0.01 5.58
CA GLY A 300 11.69 -0.73 6.01
C GLY A 300 11.90 -2.03 5.24
N VAL A 301 12.82 -2.87 5.74
CA VAL A 301 13.14 -4.16 5.13
C VAL A 301 11.96 -5.13 5.21
N ALA A 302 11.76 -5.90 4.15
CA ALA A 302 10.77 -6.98 4.14
C ALA A 302 11.21 -8.12 5.07
N LEU A 303 10.29 -8.59 5.91
CA LEU A 303 10.56 -9.69 6.83
C LEU A 303 10.31 -11.06 6.18
N THR A 304 11.15 -12.03 6.55
CA THR A 304 10.91 -13.43 6.27
C THR A 304 9.68 -13.92 7.05
N PRO A 305 9.11 -15.12 6.77
CA PRO A 305 8.05 -15.69 7.60
C PRO A 305 8.43 -15.77 9.08
N LYS A 306 9.71 -16.09 9.39
CA LYS A 306 10.25 -16.08 10.76
C LYS A 306 10.23 -14.69 11.38
N GLY A 307 10.74 -13.69 10.64
CA GLY A 307 10.74 -12.29 11.08
C GLY A 307 9.33 -11.74 11.25
N ARG A 308 8.43 -12.10 10.34
CA ARG A 308 7.02 -11.71 10.43
C ARG A 308 6.33 -12.34 11.65
N GLY A 309 6.56 -13.61 11.93
CA GLY A 309 5.99 -14.27 13.12
C GLY A 309 6.49 -13.63 14.41
N LEU A 310 7.76 -13.22 14.47
CA LEU A 310 8.29 -12.47 15.62
C LEU A 310 7.59 -11.09 15.74
N TYR A 311 7.56 -10.32 14.65
CA TYR A 311 6.90 -9.02 14.59
C TYR A 311 5.44 -9.08 15.05
N ASP A 312 4.64 -10.00 14.52
CA ASP A 312 3.22 -10.14 14.86
C ASP A 312 3.03 -10.48 16.34
N ARG A 313 3.91 -11.34 16.90
CA ARG A 313 3.87 -11.67 18.34
C ARG A 313 4.14 -10.43 19.19
N LEU A 314 5.21 -9.68 18.92
CA LEU A 314 5.60 -8.50 19.70
C LEU A 314 4.51 -7.42 19.66
N LEU A 315 3.95 -7.16 18.49
CA LEU A 315 2.87 -6.20 18.34
C LEU A 315 1.60 -6.63 19.09
N ASN A 316 1.25 -7.92 19.04
CA ASN A 316 0.10 -8.46 19.75
C ASN A 316 0.31 -8.46 21.29
N GLU A 317 1.51 -8.76 21.76
CA GLU A 317 1.86 -8.68 23.17
C GLU A 317 1.75 -7.24 23.70
N THR A 318 2.26 -6.27 22.97
CA THR A 318 2.10 -4.84 23.31
C THR A 318 0.63 -4.47 23.42
N ARG A 319 -0.21 -4.87 22.46
CA ARG A 319 -1.64 -4.53 22.43
C ARG A 319 -2.48 -5.21 23.53
N LYS A 320 -1.98 -6.29 24.10
CA LYS A 320 -2.60 -6.91 25.28
C LYS A 320 -2.36 -6.08 26.56
N VAL A 321 -1.21 -5.42 26.64
CA VAL A 321 -0.83 -4.58 27.79
C VAL A 321 -1.46 -3.19 27.67
N VAL A 322 -1.30 -2.56 26.50
CA VAL A 322 -1.82 -1.22 26.24
C VAL A 322 -2.24 -1.09 24.77
N ARG A 323 -3.41 -0.53 24.53
CA ARG A 323 -3.89 -0.15 23.18
C ARG A 323 -3.88 1.36 23.07
N PRO A 324 -3.48 1.91 21.92
CA PRO A 324 -3.51 3.36 21.74
C PRO A 324 -4.96 3.86 21.83
N ALA A 325 -5.19 4.87 22.67
CA ALA A 325 -6.46 5.56 22.75
C ALA A 325 -6.65 6.44 21.52
N THR A 326 -7.86 6.53 21.01
CA THR A 326 -8.17 7.33 19.80
C THR A 326 -8.01 8.82 20.01
N ASP A 327 -8.10 9.29 21.25
CA ASP A 327 -7.88 10.67 21.67
C ASP A 327 -6.40 11.01 21.95
N GLY A 328 -5.53 10.00 21.95
CA GLY A 328 -4.09 10.15 22.22
C GLY A 328 -3.71 10.20 23.69
N SER A 329 -4.66 10.06 24.62
CA SER A 329 -4.41 10.22 26.07
C SER A 329 -3.35 9.28 26.65
N ASN A 330 -3.03 8.18 25.97
CA ASN A 330 -2.02 7.20 26.39
C ASN A 330 -0.94 6.95 25.31
N ALA A 331 -0.73 7.87 24.38
CA ALA A 331 0.21 7.69 23.27
C ALA A 331 1.62 7.34 23.76
N ASP A 332 2.17 8.12 24.70
CA ASP A 332 3.52 7.89 25.26
C ASP A 332 3.63 6.51 25.94
N ALA A 333 2.59 6.11 26.67
CA ALA A 333 2.57 4.81 27.35
C ALA A 333 2.56 3.66 26.32
N TYR A 334 1.82 3.80 25.22
CA TYR A 334 1.78 2.83 24.15
C TYR A 334 3.13 2.76 23.42
N GLU A 335 3.72 3.88 23.06
CA GLU A 335 5.01 3.95 22.38
C GLU A 335 6.14 3.36 23.24
N ALA A 336 6.15 3.68 24.55
CA ALA A 336 7.12 3.11 25.48
C ALA A 336 6.96 1.59 25.64
N ALA A 337 5.72 1.09 25.66
CA ALA A 337 5.46 -0.35 25.73
C ALA A 337 5.87 -1.05 24.42
N LEU A 338 5.60 -0.42 23.28
CA LEU A 338 5.98 -0.91 21.94
C LEU A 338 7.51 -0.98 21.81
N ALA A 339 8.22 0.08 22.21
CA ALA A 339 9.69 0.13 22.18
C ALA A 339 10.29 -1.02 23.01
N ARG A 340 9.84 -1.20 24.25
CA ARG A 340 10.28 -2.30 25.13
C ARG A 340 10.01 -3.68 24.53
N ALA A 341 8.83 -3.91 23.99
CA ALA A 341 8.50 -5.19 23.39
C ALA A 341 9.42 -5.52 22.20
N PHE A 342 9.84 -4.51 21.43
CA PHE A 342 10.68 -4.68 20.26
C PHE A 342 12.18 -4.70 20.54
N GLU A 343 12.65 -4.56 21.78
CA GLU A 343 14.09 -4.69 22.15
C GLU A 343 14.66 -6.06 21.75
N VAL A 344 13.85 -7.10 21.74
CA VAL A 344 14.27 -8.45 21.32
C VAL A 344 14.38 -8.61 19.80
N PHE A 345 13.89 -7.67 19.03
CA PHE A 345 14.05 -7.67 17.58
C PHE A 345 15.35 -6.92 17.23
N PRO A 346 16.36 -7.55 16.60
CA PRO A 346 17.63 -6.91 16.31
C PRO A 346 17.47 -5.59 15.55
N ASP A 347 18.18 -4.53 15.97
CA ASP A 347 18.22 -3.23 15.30
C ASP A 347 19.57 -2.95 14.62
N ASP A 348 20.10 -3.99 14.01
CA ASP A 348 21.34 -4.00 13.22
C ASP A 348 21.15 -4.87 11.98
N TRP A 349 21.55 -4.36 10.81
CA TRP A 349 21.36 -5.06 9.53
C TRP A 349 22.06 -6.43 9.47
N SER A 350 23.25 -6.54 10.09
CA SER A 350 23.98 -7.79 10.11
C SER A 350 23.30 -8.82 10.99
N ALA A 351 22.77 -8.39 12.13
CA ALA A 351 22.03 -9.25 13.05
C ALA A 351 20.66 -9.69 12.47
N ILE A 352 19.90 -8.78 11.83
CA ILE A 352 18.65 -9.12 11.13
C ILE A 352 18.91 -10.16 10.06
N ARG A 353 20.00 -10.01 9.29
CA ARG A 353 20.41 -10.98 8.26
C ARG A 353 20.84 -12.31 8.88
N ALA A 354 21.74 -12.27 9.86
CA ALA A 354 22.30 -13.49 10.48
C ALA A 354 21.23 -14.34 11.16
N THR A 355 20.22 -13.70 11.73
CA THR A 355 19.07 -14.36 12.35
C THR A 355 17.99 -14.80 11.35
N GLY A 356 18.13 -14.43 10.07
CA GLY A 356 17.18 -14.77 9.02
C GLY A 356 15.82 -14.10 9.18
N LEU A 357 15.76 -12.90 9.79
CA LEU A 357 14.50 -12.19 10.04
C LEU A 357 14.08 -11.30 8.86
N GLY A 358 15.03 -10.80 8.07
CA GLY A 358 14.78 -9.94 6.93
C GLY A 358 15.26 -10.56 5.60
N TYR A 359 14.67 -10.10 4.50
CA TYR A 359 15.15 -10.43 3.16
C TYR A 359 16.22 -9.42 2.73
N PHE A 360 17.34 -9.92 2.24
CA PHE A 360 18.42 -9.12 1.68
C PHE A 360 18.76 -9.63 0.29
N SER A 361 19.00 -8.73 -0.65
CA SER A 361 19.62 -9.06 -1.93
C SER A 361 20.82 -8.21 -2.18
N TYR A 362 21.63 -8.69 -3.05
CA TYR A 362 22.88 -8.09 -3.40
C TYR A 362 22.92 -7.94 -4.92
N SER A 363 23.22 -6.73 -5.39
CA SER A 363 23.51 -6.47 -6.79
C SER A 363 24.97 -6.10 -6.96
N LEU A 364 25.54 -6.52 -8.08
CA LEU A 364 26.86 -6.03 -8.51
C LEU A 364 26.69 -4.58 -8.98
N THR A 365 27.46 -3.66 -8.39
CA THR A 365 27.50 -2.30 -8.88
C THR A 365 28.66 -2.15 -9.86
N ASN A 366 28.44 -1.54 -11.01
CA ASN A 366 29.47 -1.25 -12.02
C ASN A 366 30.56 -0.28 -11.55
N LYS A 367 30.50 0.24 -10.33
CA LYS A 367 31.39 1.25 -9.77
C LYS A 367 32.48 0.68 -8.83
N GLY A 368 32.88 -0.57 -9.01
CA GLY A 368 34.17 -1.09 -8.44
C GLY A 368 34.29 -1.12 -6.91
N LYS A 369 33.22 -0.84 -6.14
CA LYS A 369 33.22 -1.02 -4.69
C LYS A 369 32.62 -2.37 -4.32
N ILE A 370 33.37 -3.43 -4.54
CA ILE A 370 33.10 -4.81 -4.13
C ILE A 370 33.30 -4.99 -2.60
N ALA A 371 33.43 -3.95 -1.79
CA ALA A 371 33.82 -4.04 -0.40
C ALA A 371 32.93 -5.03 0.41
N THR A 372 31.62 -5.01 0.22
CA THR A 372 30.71 -5.89 0.99
C THR A 372 30.68 -7.32 0.47
N ILE A 373 30.70 -7.51 -0.86
CA ILE A 373 30.76 -8.86 -1.46
C ILE A 373 32.15 -9.47 -1.25
N THR A 374 33.21 -8.68 -1.39
CA THR A 374 34.57 -9.13 -1.15
C THR A 374 34.79 -9.54 0.32
N ASP A 375 34.18 -8.84 1.27
CA ASP A 375 34.29 -9.17 2.69
C ASP A 375 33.52 -10.45 3.02
N MET A 376 32.32 -10.65 2.44
CA MET A 376 31.55 -11.88 2.56
C MET A 376 32.23 -13.08 1.90
N LEU A 377 32.73 -12.93 0.68
CA LEU A 377 33.48 -13.94 -0.04
C LEU A 377 34.78 -14.27 0.70
N SER A 378 35.51 -13.26 1.20
CA SER A 378 36.70 -13.45 1.98
C SER A 378 36.46 -14.18 3.29
N ARG A 379 35.37 -13.94 3.98
CA ARG A 379 34.97 -14.69 5.18
C ARG A 379 34.53 -16.11 4.85
N ALA A 380 33.79 -16.31 3.75
CA ALA A 380 33.36 -17.63 3.29
C ALA A 380 34.55 -18.48 2.80
N ILE A 381 35.50 -17.87 2.12
CA ILE A 381 36.77 -18.50 1.68
C ILE A 381 37.63 -18.85 2.89
N ARG A 382 37.84 -17.91 3.83
CA ARG A 382 38.61 -18.17 5.07
C ARG A 382 37.96 -19.26 5.94
N ALA A 383 36.64 -19.40 5.88
CA ALA A 383 35.93 -20.43 6.59
C ALA A 383 35.84 -21.77 5.84
N GLY A 384 36.50 -21.91 4.69
CA GLY A 384 36.52 -23.13 3.88
C GLY A 384 35.17 -23.50 3.26
N ARG A 385 34.22 -22.56 3.28
CA ARG A 385 32.84 -22.81 2.82
C ARG A 385 32.62 -22.55 1.33
N ILE A 386 33.57 -21.86 0.67
CA ILE A 386 33.52 -21.55 -0.77
C ILE A 386 34.96 -21.60 -1.32
N HIS A 387 35.18 -22.34 -2.39
CA HIS A 387 36.38 -22.27 -3.20
C HIS A 387 36.10 -21.45 -4.46
N VAL A 388 36.82 -20.36 -4.63
CA VAL A 388 36.74 -19.48 -5.81
C VAL A 388 37.90 -19.84 -6.74
N ARG A 389 37.59 -20.30 -7.95
CA ARG A 389 38.59 -20.36 -9.04
C ARG A 389 38.57 -19.02 -9.77
N LEU A 390 39.63 -18.24 -9.59
CA LEU A 390 39.82 -17.03 -10.39
C LEU A 390 40.31 -17.44 -11.77
N GLY A 391 39.45 -17.40 -12.75
CA GLY A 391 39.86 -17.33 -14.16
C GLY A 391 40.31 -15.91 -14.49
N VAL A 392 41.46 -15.77 -15.15
CA VAL A 392 41.89 -14.48 -15.67
C VAL A 392 40.95 -14.10 -16.81
N ILE A 393 40.12 -13.09 -16.58
CA ILE A 393 39.27 -12.52 -17.61
C ILE A 393 39.93 -11.19 -18.02
N PRO A 394 40.13 -10.93 -19.34
CA PRO A 394 40.68 -9.64 -19.79
C PRO A 394 39.77 -8.49 -19.33
N LEU A 395 40.39 -7.40 -18.90
CA LEU A 395 39.75 -6.16 -18.44
C LEU A 395 38.66 -5.70 -19.41
N GLY A 396 37.41 -5.82 -19.00
CA GLY A 396 36.26 -5.30 -19.75
C GLY A 396 34.90 -5.55 -19.12
N ASN A 397 34.60 -6.77 -18.75
CA ASN A 397 33.30 -7.10 -18.15
C ASN A 397 33.42 -8.34 -17.25
N ILE A 398 33.31 -8.16 -15.95
CA ILE A 398 33.05 -9.28 -15.04
C ILE A 398 31.53 -9.50 -15.06
N SER A 399 31.08 -10.36 -15.97
CA SER A 399 29.66 -10.70 -16.10
C SER A 399 29.27 -11.99 -15.41
N GLU A 400 30.21 -12.79 -14.89
CA GLU A 400 29.87 -14.08 -14.30
C GLU A 400 30.88 -14.52 -13.22
N ILE A 401 30.39 -14.84 -12.03
CA ILE A 401 31.12 -15.58 -11.01
C ILE A 401 30.58 -17.02 -11.07
N VAL A 402 31.40 -17.95 -11.60
CA VAL A 402 31.05 -19.38 -11.60
C VAL A 402 31.38 -19.97 -10.24
N LEU A 403 30.38 -20.38 -9.49
CA LEU A 403 30.53 -21.13 -8.26
C LEU A 403 30.54 -22.63 -8.56
N ASP A 404 31.55 -23.36 -8.15
CA ASP A 404 31.59 -24.82 -8.27
C ASP A 404 30.60 -25.45 -7.28
N ARG A 405 29.49 -25.96 -7.81
CA ARG A 405 28.40 -26.57 -7.03
C ARG A 405 28.76 -27.88 -6.32
N ARG A 406 29.91 -28.48 -6.58
CA ARG A 406 30.24 -29.80 -6.07
C ARG A 406 30.58 -29.88 -4.58
N GLN A 407 30.65 -28.72 -3.89
CA GLN A 407 30.96 -28.66 -2.45
C GLN A 407 29.98 -27.83 -1.61
N ILE A 408 28.81 -27.52 -2.13
CA ILE A 408 27.76 -26.88 -1.33
C ILE A 408 26.93 -27.98 -0.70
N PRO A 409 26.90 -28.14 0.63
CA PRO A 409 25.97 -29.05 1.27
C PRO A 409 24.54 -28.72 0.80
N ALA A 410 23.75 -29.72 0.45
CA ALA A 410 22.38 -29.58 0.07
C ALA A 410 21.65 -28.79 1.17
N LEU A 411 21.16 -27.60 0.82
CA LEU A 411 20.23 -26.88 1.67
C LEU A 411 18.93 -27.68 1.74
N PRO A 412 18.23 -27.69 2.89
CA PRO A 412 16.95 -28.39 3.01
C PRO A 412 16.00 -27.94 1.88
N MET A 413 15.28 -28.91 1.32
CA MET A 413 14.42 -28.78 0.14
C MET A 413 13.23 -27.80 0.26
N ASP A 414 13.11 -27.08 1.37
CA ASP A 414 12.00 -26.13 1.62
C ASP A 414 12.32 -24.67 1.28
N ALA A 415 13.48 -24.41 0.69
CA ALA A 415 13.74 -23.09 0.14
C ALA A 415 13.13 -23.01 -1.27
N PRO A 416 12.29 -22.00 -1.57
CA PRO A 416 11.79 -21.81 -2.92
C PRO A 416 12.97 -21.66 -3.88
N PRO A 417 12.90 -22.25 -5.10
CA PRO A 417 14.01 -22.26 -6.03
C PRO A 417 14.48 -20.82 -6.27
N SER A 418 15.75 -20.58 -6.04
CA SER A 418 16.41 -19.31 -6.35
C SER A 418 16.56 -19.20 -7.87
N THR A 419 15.48 -18.95 -8.54
CA THR A 419 15.48 -18.66 -9.96
C THR A 419 15.62 -17.17 -10.17
N LYS A 420 16.77 -16.82 -10.69
CA LYS A 420 17.05 -15.59 -11.46
C LYS A 420 16.59 -14.28 -10.81
N SER A 421 17.59 -13.54 -10.32
CA SER A 421 17.60 -12.08 -10.22
C SER A 421 16.25 -11.42 -9.96
N VAL A 422 15.65 -11.65 -8.81
CA VAL A 422 14.49 -10.89 -8.36
C VAL A 422 14.99 -9.84 -7.38
N CYS A 423 14.87 -8.58 -7.78
CA CYS A 423 15.16 -7.45 -6.90
C CYS A 423 14.34 -7.59 -5.60
N PRO A 424 14.91 -7.46 -4.40
CA PRO A 424 14.20 -7.64 -3.12
C PRO A 424 13.12 -6.62 -2.89
N VAL A 425 13.24 -5.44 -3.51
CA VAL A 425 12.16 -4.45 -3.55
C VAL A 425 10.85 -5.08 -4.02
N MET A 426 10.91 -6.12 -4.82
CA MET A 426 9.73 -6.78 -5.38
C MET A 426 9.12 -7.83 -4.46
N LYS A 427 9.93 -8.61 -3.72
CA LYS A 427 9.39 -9.48 -2.67
C LYS A 427 8.87 -8.64 -1.50
N ALA A 428 9.54 -7.52 -1.19
CA ALA A 428 9.05 -6.54 -0.24
C ALA A 428 7.68 -5.99 -0.64
N ALA A 429 7.47 -5.60 -1.90
CA ALA A 429 6.18 -5.09 -2.38
C ALA A 429 5.05 -6.11 -2.26
N SER A 430 5.33 -7.42 -2.41
CA SER A 430 4.31 -8.45 -2.22
C SER A 430 3.98 -8.73 -0.75
N SER A 431 4.94 -8.56 0.17
CA SER A 431 4.71 -8.68 1.61
C SER A 431 4.12 -7.40 2.20
N ASP A 432 4.50 -6.22 1.68
CA ASP A 432 3.97 -4.92 2.09
C ASP A 432 2.45 -4.81 1.87
N ASN A 433 1.92 -5.46 0.81
CA ASN A 433 0.48 -5.45 0.56
C ASN A 433 -0.35 -6.11 1.66
N ARG A 434 0.20 -7.17 2.29
CA ARG A 434 -0.47 -7.78 3.45
C ARG A 434 -0.38 -6.92 4.69
N ASN A 435 0.67 -6.10 4.78
CA ASN A 435 0.97 -5.30 5.96
C ASN A 435 0.29 -3.94 5.96
N ALA A 436 0.15 -3.29 4.78
CA ALA A 436 -0.54 -2.02 4.69
C ALA A 436 -2.02 -2.14 5.10
N ILE A 437 -2.65 -3.26 4.72
CA ILE A 437 -4.03 -3.56 5.16
C ILE A 437 -4.02 -4.11 6.59
N ALA A 438 -3.03 -4.92 6.98
CA ALA A 438 -2.93 -5.44 8.34
C ALA A 438 -2.61 -4.36 9.37
N ALA A 439 -1.84 -3.32 9.06
CA ALA A 439 -1.61 -2.19 9.95
C ALA A 439 -2.88 -1.34 10.14
N ALA A 440 -3.64 -1.12 9.04
CA ALA A 440 -4.95 -0.48 9.12
C ALA A 440 -6.02 -1.36 9.81
N ILE A 441 -5.78 -2.68 9.91
CA ILE A 441 -6.79 -3.68 10.27
C ILE A 441 -6.38 -4.49 11.49
N SER A 442 -5.10 -4.54 11.85
CA SER A 442 -4.55 -5.51 12.79
C SER A 442 -4.94 -5.32 14.26
N SER A 443 -6.17 -4.94 14.51
CA SER A 443 -6.79 -5.13 15.82
C SER A 443 -7.39 -6.54 15.95
N GLY A 444 -6.55 -7.57 15.85
CA GLY A 444 -6.84 -8.90 16.34
C GLY A 444 -7.40 -9.92 15.33
N LEU A 445 -6.53 -10.60 14.58
CA LEU A 445 -6.89 -11.81 13.85
C LEU A 445 -6.53 -13.08 14.65
N PRO A 446 -7.47 -13.98 14.94
CA PRO A 446 -7.13 -15.32 15.41
C PRO A 446 -6.58 -16.17 14.25
N LYS A 447 -5.59 -17.00 14.53
CA LYS A 447 -5.02 -17.99 13.62
C LYS A 447 -6.10 -18.99 13.17
N ARG A 448 -6.26 -19.20 11.86
CA ARG A 448 -6.97 -20.38 11.38
C ARG A 448 -6.09 -21.63 11.54
N PRO A 449 -6.63 -22.77 11.99
CA PRO A 449 -5.98 -24.05 11.85
C PRO A 449 -5.95 -24.47 10.38
N ILE A 450 -4.84 -25.02 9.94
CA ILE A 450 -4.66 -25.64 8.62
C ILE A 450 -5.54 -26.88 8.60
N GLY A 451 -6.66 -26.81 7.87
CA GLY A 451 -7.50 -27.98 7.62
C GLY A 451 -6.82 -28.89 6.59
N THR A 452 -6.68 -30.15 6.95
CA THR A 452 -6.30 -31.26 6.08
C THR A 452 -7.27 -31.37 4.90
N PRO A 453 -6.83 -31.63 3.66
CA PRO A 453 -7.74 -31.89 2.55
C PRO A 453 -8.46 -33.21 2.76
N ALA A 454 -9.77 -33.18 2.76
CA ALA A 454 -10.60 -34.38 2.67
C ALA A 454 -10.48 -34.98 1.26
N ARG A 455 -10.45 -36.29 1.22
CA ARG A 455 -10.39 -37.19 0.06
C ARG A 455 -11.49 -36.90 -0.99
#